data_802d2cf456723b9cefb40deaa4028c4f
#
_entry.id   802d2cf456723b9cefb40deaa4028c4f
#
_cell.length_a   1.000
_cell.length_b   1.000
_cell.length_c   1.000
_cell.angle_alpha   90.00
_cell.angle_beta   90.00
_cell.angle_gamma   90.00
#
_symmetry.space_group_name_H-M   'P 1'
#
loop_
_entity.id
_entity.type
_entity.pdbx_description
1 polymer ?
#
loop_
_entity_poly.entity_id
_entity_poly.type
_entity_poly.pdbx_seq_one_letter_code
_entity_poly.pdbx_strand_id
1 'polypeptide(L)'
;YIIELVSGETYEDFVQKNIFDKAGMTKSFYASDRKIIPKRAYGYHKKESGYVNKTQISLSIPFSSGSLMSTTGDMLKWQNALNQNLLLNPKTIKKAFTKYKLNDGQELTYGYGWHLEKEKNKIVREHGGSIFGFKSMGVYEPEEDLYVIGLSNCDCNSPTTITTAIASLLIN
;
A
#
# COMPACT_ATOMS: atom_id res chain seq x y z
N TYR A 1 0.14 5.40 16.56
CA TYR A 1 0.20 6.07 17.87
C TYR A 1 0.70 7.52 17.77
N ILE A 2 1.87 7.80 17.11
CA ILE A 2 2.40 9.18 16.97
C ILE A 2 1.37 10.10 16.29
N ILE A 3 0.68 9.62 15.24
CA ILE A 3 -0.39 10.38 14.57
C ILE A 3 -1.47 10.78 15.56
N GLU A 4 -1.93 9.87 16.41
CA GLU A 4 -2.97 10.12 17.42
C GLU A 4 -2.51 11.15 18.45
N LEU A 5 -1.27 11.03 18.93
CA LEU A 5 -0.70 11.98 19.89
C LEU A 5 -0.58 13.41 19.33
N VAL A 6 -0.21 13.52 18.06
CA VAL A 6 0.03 14.84 17.42
C VAL A 6 -1.26 15.47 16.91
N SER A 7 -2.20 14.67 16.39
CA SER A 7 -3.44 15.15 15.81
C SER A 7 -4.58 15.31 16.82
N GLY A 8 -4.55 14.52 17.90
CA GLY A 8 -5.68 14.37 18.84
C GLY A 8 -6.86 13.57 18.26
N GLU A 9 -6.71 12.99 17.06
CA GLU A 9 -7.71 12.16 16.38
C GLU A 9 -7.32 10.68 16.49
N THR A 10 -8.29 9.75 16.39
CA THR A 10 -7.95 8.34 16.22
C THR A 10 -7.23 8.13 14.88
N TYR A 11 -6.39 7.10 14.77
CA TYR A 11 -5.74 6.76 13.50
C TYR A 11 -6.75 6.51 12.37
N GLU A 12 -7.87 5.86 12.69
CA GLU A 12 -8.97 5.61 11.75
C GLU A 12 -9.54 6.92 11.20
N ASP A 13 -9.93 7.86 12.10
CA ASP A 13 -10.52 9.14 11.71
C ASP A 13 -9.52 10.02 10.95
N PHE A 14 -8.26 10.01 11.39
CA PHE A 14 -7.20 10.75 10.71
C PHE A 14 -6.99 10.28 9.28
N VAL A 15 -6.92 8.96 9.04
CA VAL A 15 -6.73 8.39 7.70
C VAL A 15 -7.96 8.64 6.83
N GLN A 16 -9.16 8.47 7.39
CA GLN A 16 -10.39 8.75 6.67
C GLN A 16 -10.41 10.19 6.16
N LYS A 17 -10.26 11.16 7.05
CA LYS A 17 -10.37 12.59 6.76
C LYS A 17 -9.22 13.13 5.90
N ASN A 18 -7.98 12.70 6.20
CA ASN A 18 -6.79 13.30 5.60
C ASN A 18 -6.26 12.57 4.37
N ILE A 19 -6.69 11.33 4.13
CA ILE A 19 -6.28 10.54 2.98
C ILE A 19 -7.49 10.14 2.15
N PHE A 20 -8.41 9.33 2.68
CA PHE A 20 -9.47 8.73 1.87
C PHE A 20 -10.42 9.76 1.30
N ASP A 21 -10.92 10.69 2.12
CA ASP A 21 -11.84 11.73 1.67
C ASP A 21 -11.16 12.68 0.66
N LYS A 22 -9.93 13.11 0.95
CA LYS A 22 -9.17 14.00 0.06
C LYS A 22 -8.83 13.39 -1.29
N ALA A 23 -8.54 12.08 -1.31
CA ALA A 23 -8.24 11.35 -2.54
C ALA A 23 -9.49 10.77 -3.23
N GLY A 24 -10.68 10.93 -2.64
CA GLY A 24 -11.92 10.36 -3.16
C GLY A 24 -11.97 8.82 -3.11
N MET A 25 -11.30 8.20 -2.13
CA MET A 25 -11.18 6.74 -1.95
C MET A 25 -12.41 6.18 -1.20
N THR A 26 -13.56 6.19 -1.84
CA THR A 26 -14.86 5.84 -1.22
C THR A 26 -15.06 4.35 -0.92
N LYS A 27 -14.12 3.49 -1.32
CA LYS A 27 -14.13 2.05 -1.08
C LYS A 27 -12.91 1.59 -0.28
N SER A 28 -12.31 2.52 0.46
CA SER A 28 -11.18 2.27 1.34
C SER A 28 -11.61 2.50 2.79
N PHE A 29 -11.14 1.63 3.69
CA PHE A 29 -11.59 1.62 5.07
C PHE A 29 -10.44 1.25 6.00
N TYR A 30 -10.49 1.76 7.22
CA TYR A 30 -9.78 1.11 8.32
C TYR A 30 -10.53 -0.17 8.68
N ALA A 31 -9.85 -1.31 8.57
CA ALA A 31 -10.45 -2.62 8.77
C ALA A 31 -10.89 -2.81 10.23
N SER A 32 -12.11 -3.23 10.41
CA SER A 32 -12.74 -3.44 11.71
C SER A 32 -13.40 -4.82 11.76
N ASP A 33 -13.28 -5.49 12.91
CA ASP A 33 -14.02 -6.73 13.19
C ASP A 33 -15.47 -6.44 13.57
N ARG A 34 -15.82 -5.17 13.85
CA ARG A 34 -17.16 -4.75 14.29
C ARG A 34 -18.00 -4.13 13.18
N LYS A 35 -17.36 -3.46 12.20
CA LYS A 35 -18.07 -2.77 11.12
C LYS A 35 -18.43 -3.74 10.00
N ILE A 36 -19.66 -3.64 9.49
CA ILE A 36 -20.07 -4.32 8.27
C ILE A 36 -19.53 -3.53 7.09
N ILE A 37 -18.58 -4.11 6.37
CA ILE A 37 -17.99 -3.52 5.18
C ILE A 37 -18.56 -4.26 3.97
N PRO A 38 -19.39 -3.58 3.13
CA PRO A 38 -19.99 -4.23 1.96
C PRO A 38 -18.94 -4.75 0.99
N LYS A 39 -19.18 -5.95 0.45
CA LYS A 39 -18.29 -6.59 -0.54
C LYS A 39 -16.86 -6.83 -0.06
N ARG A 40 -16.66 -6.91 1.24
CA ARG A 40 -15.36 -7.27 1.83
C ARG A 40 -14.93 -8.66 1.33
N ALA A 41 -13.73 -8.76 0.78
CA ALA A 41 -13.16 -10.05 0.42
C ALA A 41 -12.78 -10.87 1.66
N TYR A 42 -13.02 -12.17 1.61
CA TYR A 42 -12.47 -13.12 2.58
C TYR A 42 -11.06 -13.53 2.16
N GLY A 43 -10.18 -13.75 3.14
CA GLY A 43 -8.83 -14.23 2.91
C GLY A 43 -8.74 -15.74 2.98
N TYR A 44 -7.85 -16.33 2.20
CA TYR A 44 -7.67 -17.77 2.08
C TYR A 44 -6.21 -18.19 2.19
N HIS A 45 -6.02 -19.44 2.64
CA HIS A 45 -4.78 -20.18 2.53
C HIS A 45 -5.00 -21.36 1.58
N LYS A 46 -3.97 -21.77 0.84
CA LYS A 46 -3.97 -23.00 0.05
C LYS A 46 -3.24 -24.11 0.80
N LYS A 47 -3.92 -25.25 0.97
CA LYS A 47 -3.37 -26.48 1.52
C LYS A 47 -3.46 -27.59 0.46
N GLU A 48 -2.89 -28.76 0.74
CA GLU A 48 -3.02 -29.92 -0.14
C GLU A 48 -4.48 -30.31 -0.42
N SER A 49 -5.34 -30.18 0.61
CA SER A 49 -6.78 -30.45 0.52
C SER A 49 -7.61 -29.36 -0.21
N GLY A 50 -6.97 -28.27 -0.70
CA GLY A 50 -7.65 -27.15 -1.36
C GLY A 50 -7.55 -25.84 -0.56
N TYR A 51 -8.48 -24.92 -0.82
CA TYR A 51 -8.52 -23.62 -0.13
C TYR A 51 -9.23 -23.75 1.23
N VAL A 52 -8.64 -23.10 2.23
CA VAL A 52 -9.23 -22.94 3.57
C VAL A 52 -9.30 -21.47 3.93
N ASN A 53 -10.22 -21.11 4.82
CA ASN A 53 -10.29 -19.73 5.32
C ASN A 53 -9.00 -19.34 6.01
N LYS A 54 -8.61 -18.08 5.86
CA LYS A 54 -7.44 -17.53 6.56
C LYS A 54 -7.57 -17.72 8.07
N THR A 55 -6.44 -17.80 8.75
CA THR A 55 -6.40 -17.72 10.21
C THR A 55 -7.10 -16.45 10.69
N GLN A 56 -7.98 -16.58 11.65
CA GLN A 56 -8.61 -15.42 12.29
C GLN A 56 -7.59 -14.69 13.15
N ILE A 57 -7.52 -13.41 12.93
CA ILE A 57 -6.70 -12.48 13.71
C ILE A 57 -7.50 -11.21 13.91
N SER A 58 -7.47 -10.64 15.11
CA SER A 58 -8.08 -9.33 15.31
C SER A 58 -7.37 -8.28 14.48
N LEU A 59 -8.15 -7.49 13.74
CA LEU A 59 -7.64 -6.42 12.90
C LEU A 59 -7.06 -5.23 13.70
N SER A 60 -7.25 -5.24 15.02
CA SER A 60 -6.56 -4.30 15.91
C SER A 60 -5.06 -4.58 16.06
N ILE A 61 -4.61 -5.84 15.78
CA ILE A 61 -3.21 -6.23 15.95
C ILE A 61 -2.29 -5.56 14.91
N PRO A 62 -2.58 -5.62 13.59
CA PRO A 62 -1.73 -4.92 12.62
C PRO A 62 -1.81 -3.40 12.72
N PHE A 63 -2.90 -2.84 13.25
CA PHE A 63 -3.09 -1.40 13.42
C PHE A 63 -2.68 -0.61 12.16
N SER A 64 -1.81 0.40 12.30
CA SER A 64 -1.35 1.23 11.18
C SER A 64 -0.45 0.50 10.19
N SER A 65 0.11 -0.65 10.55
CA SER A 65 1.00 -1.41 9.67
C SER A 65 0.27 -2.30 8.65
N GLY A 66 -1.04 -2.59 8.85
CA GLY A 66 -1.70 -3.54 7.95
C GLY A 66 -3.23 -3.59 8.03
N SER A 67 -3.88 -2.66 8.74
CA SER A 67 -5.35 -2.67 8.90
C SER A 67 -6.08 -1.74 7.91
N LEU A 68 -5.46 -1.33 6.82
CA LEU A 68 -6.17 -0.63 5.76
C LEU A 68 -6.68 -1.62 4.71
N MET A 69 -7.91 -1.43 4.28
CA MET A 69 -8.56 -2.17 3.20
C MET A 69 -8.84 -1.22 2.05
N SER A 70 -8.61 -1.68 0.83
CA SER A 70 -8.84 -0.86 -0.36
C SER A 70 -9.22 -1.72 -1.57
N THR A 71 -9.42 -1.06 -2.69
CA THR A 71 -9.60 -1.66 -4.02
C THR A 71 -8.52 -1.14 -4.96
N THR A 72 -8.27 -1.83 -6.06
CA THR A 72 -7.32 -1.36 -7.09
C THR A 72 -7.69 0.03 -7.62
N GLY A 73 -9.00 0.31 -7.80
CA GLY A 73 -9.48 1.62 -8.23
C GLY A 73 -9.20 2.74 -7.23
N ASP A 74 -9.34 2.49 -5.93
CA ASP A 74 -9.03 3.49 -4.91
C ASP A 74 -7.51 3.65 -4.73
N MET A 75 -6.72 2.60 -4.91
CA MET A 75 -5.25 2.70 -4.93
C MET A 75 -4.76 3.56 -6.10
N LEU A 76 -5.42 3.49 -7.26
CA LEU A 76 -5.13 4.40 -8.37
C LEU A 76 -5.46 5.86 -8.01
N LYS A 77 -6.59 6.11 -7.35
CA LYS A 77 -6.94 7.46 -6.88
C LYS A 77 -5.91 7.99 -5.87
N TRP A 78 -5.44 7.15 -4.96
CA TRP A 78 -4.38 7.52 -4.02
C TRP A 78 -3.08 7.89 -4.72
N GLN A 79 -2.65 7.09 -5.72
CA GLN A 79 -1.46 7.42 -6.51
C GLN A 79 -1.63 8.74 -7.26
N ASN A 80 -2.78 8.97 -7.89
CA ASN A 80 -3.10 10.24 -8.56
C ASN A 80 -3.12 11.42 -7.58
N ALA A 81 -3.66 11.24 -6.38
CA ALA A 81 -3.68 12.29 -5.36
C ALA A 81 -2.26 12.65 -4.86
N LEU A 82 -1.35 11.68 -4.79
CA LEU A 82 0.08 11.95 -4.53
C LEU A 82 0.71 12.74 -5.68
N ASN A 83 0.50 12.33 -6.93
CA ASN A 83 1.05 13.00 -8.12
C ASN A 83 0.56 14.44 -8.26
N GLN A 84 -0.69 14.69 -7.90
CA GLN A 84 -1.33 16.01 -7.94
C GLN A 84 -1.04 16.86 -6.69
N ASN A 85 -0.23 16.39 -5.77
CA ASN A 85 0.10 17.06 -4.50
C ASN A 85 -1.14 17.37 -3.62
N LEU A 86 -2.22 16.61 -3.73
CA LEU A 86 -3.45 16.81 -2.95
C LEU A 86 -3.29 16.39 -1.48
N LEU A 87 -2.44 15.40 -1.20
CA LEU A 87 -2.23 14.85 0.14
C LEU A 87 -1.08 15.54 0.87
N LEU A 88 -0.02 15.87 0.16
CA LEU A 88 1.21 16.44 0.71
C LEU A 88 1.74 17.52 -0.21
N ASN A 89 2.44 18.50 0.35
CA ASN A 89 3.13 19.49 -0.47
C ASN A 89 4.35 18.88 -1.21
N PRO A 90 4.80 19.48 -2.33
CA PRO A 90 5.88 18.94 -3.16
C PRO A 90 7.19 18.70 -2.39
N LYS A 91 7.53 19.57 -1.42
CA LYS A 91 8.75 19.43 -0.61
C LYS A 91 8.70 18.18 0.27
N THR A 92 7.54 17.88 0.85
CA THR A 92 7.32 16.68 1.67
C THR A 92 7.30 15.43 0.82
N ILE A 93 6.65 15.46 -0.35
CA ILE A 93 6.65 14.36 -1.32
C ILE A 93 8.07 14.04 -1.77
N LYS A 94 8.87 15.06 -2.11
CA LYS A 94 10.26 14.85 -2.47
C LYS A 94 11.06 14.15 -1.36
N LYS A 95 10.83 14.51 -0.09
CA LYS A 95 11.45 13.81 1.04
C LYS A 95 11.03 12.35 1.12
N ALA A 96 9.74 12.05 0.92
CA ALA A 96 9.22 10.68 0.98
C ALA A 96 9.86 9.77 -0.07
N PHE A 97 10.21 10.31 -1.23
CA PHE A 97 10.82 9.59 -2.35
C PHE A 97 12.34 9.83 -2.47
N THR A 98 13.00 10.12 -1.37
CA THR A 98 14.45 10.28 -1.33
C THR A 98 15.08 9.11 -0.57
N LYS A 99 16.11 8.51 -1.15
CA LYS A 99 16.92 7.49 -0.49
C LYS A 99 17.64 8.10 0.71
N TYR A 100 17.66 7.37 1.81
CA TYR A 100 18.37 7.78 3.01
C TYR A 100 19.75 7.16 3.08
N LYS A 101 20.65 7.84 3.81
CA LYS A 101 21.98 7.33 4.14
C LYS A 101 22.06 7.05 5.63
N LEU A 102 22.70 5.95 5.98
CA LEU A 102 23.07 5.64 7.35
C LEU A 102 24.26 6.53 7.79
N ASN A 103 24.56 6.54 9.08
CA ASN A 103 25.65 7.34 9.63
C ASN A 103 27.04 6.93 9.10
N ASP A 104 27.20 5.68 8.66
CA ASP A 104 28.40 5.17 8.00
C ASP A 104 28.49 5.50 6.50
N GLY A 105 27.50 6.21 5.97
CA GLY A 105 27.42 6.62 4.57
C GLY A 105 26.74 5.63 3.63
N GLN A 106 26.33 4.42 4.12
CA GLN A 106 25.60 3.47 3.31
C GLN A 106 24.26 4.04 2.86
N GLU A 107 23.98 3.99 1.56
CA GLU A 107 22.70 4.43 1.00
C GLU A 107 21.66 3.33 1.11
N LEU A 108 20.46 3.68 1.60
CA LEU A 108 19.31 2.79 1.66
C LEU A 108 18.44 2.98 0.42
N THR A 109 17.84 1.91 -0.08
CA THR A 109 16.85 1.98 -1.18
C THR A 109 15.43 2.22 -0.66
N TYR A 110 15.27 2.70 0.57
CA TYR A 110 13.97 2.92 1.21
C TYR A 110 13.79 4.37 1.64
N GLY A 111 12.67 4.95 1.23
CA GLY A 111 12.22 6.28 1.64
C GLY A 111 11.17 6.20 2.76
N TYR A 112 10.21 7.12 2.79
CA TYR A 112 9.12 7.08 3.76
C TYR A 112 8.00 6.15 3.28
N GLY A 113 8.13 4.85 3.56
CA GLY A 113 7.16 3.83 3.16
C GLY A 113 7.26 3.39 1.70
N TRP A 114 8.41 3.60 1.05
CA TRP A 114 8.63 3.23 -0.35
C TRP A 114 10.00 2.61 -0.55
N HIS A 115 10.04 1.48 -1.23
CA HIS A 115 11.25 1.02 -1.89
C HIS A 115 11.48 1.83 -3.16
N LEU A 116 12.72 2.24 -3.38
CA LEU A 116 13.17 3.02 -4.52
C LEU A 116 14.14 2.16 -5.31
N GLU A 117 13.58 1.31 -6.16
CA GLU A 117 14.31 0.30 -6.88
C GLU A 117 14.63 0.76 -8.30
N LYS A 118 15.56 0.07 -8.95
CA LYS A 118 15.91 0.33 -10.33
C LYS A 118 15.36 -0.78 -11.22
N GLU A 119 14.48 -0.39 -12.13
CA GLU A 119 13.95 -1.29 -13.16
C GLU A 119 14.40 -0.76 -14.53
N LYS A 120 15.13 -1.59 -15.29
CA LYS A 120 15.87 -1.15 -16.48
C LYS A 120 16.76 0.05 -16.12
N ASN A 121 16.53 1.23 -16.61
CA ASN A 121 17.30 2.44 -16.29
C ASN A 121 16.48 3.49 -15.53
N LYS A 122 15.26 3.14 -15.08
CA LYS A 122 14.33 4.05 -14.41
C LYS A 122 14.21 3.73 -12.94
N ILE A 123 13.87 4.71 -12.12
CA ILE A 123 13.61 4.52 -10.71
C ILE A 123 12.11 4.28 -10.53
N VAL A 124 11.75 3.12 -10.06
CA VAL A 124 10.39 2.78 -9.65
C VAL A 124 10.21 2.98 -8.15
N ARG A 125 8.98 3.27 -7.76
CA ARG A 125 8.54 3.35 -6.37
C ARG A 125 7.61 2.19 -6.11
N GLU A 126 7.94 1.36 -5.15
CA GLU A 126 7.14 0.18 -4.91
C GLU A 126 6.93 -0.08 -3.42
N HIS A 127 5.85 -0.73 -3.10
CA HIS A 127 5.63 -1.32 -1.79
C HIS A 127 4.66 -2.49 -1.88
N GLY A 128 5.01 -3.56 -1.20
CA GLY A 128 4.16 -4.73 -1.04
C GLY A 128 3.57 -4.83 0.36
N GLY A 129 2.65 -5.76 0.51
CA GLY A 129 2.06 -6.11 1.79
C GLY A 129 1.70 -7.58 1.86
N SER A 130 1.82 -8.15 3.05
CA SER A 130 1.39 -9.52 3.33
C SER A 130 0.82 -9.60 4.74
N ILE A 131 -0.41 -10.04 4.85
CA ILE A 131 -1.09 -10.33 6.09
C ILE A 131 -1.94 -11.59 5.88
N PHE A 132 -2.24 -12.31 6.93
CA PHE A 132 -2.97 -13.58 6.87
C PHE A 132 -4.07 -13.64 5.80
N GLY A 133 -3.83 -14.44 4.75
CA GLY A 133 -4.74 -14.65 3.63
C GLY A 133 -4.82 -13.51 2.61
N PHE A 134 -3.98 -12.46 2.72
CA PHE A 134 -3.96 -11.34 1.77
C PHE A 134 -2.53 -10.95 1.41
N LYS A 135 -2.34 -10.57 0.15
CA LYS A 135 -1.09 -9.98 -0.34
C LYS A 135 -1.38 -8.84 -1.31
N SER A 136 -0.48 -7.89 -1.36
CA SER A 136 -0.55 -6.76 -2.28
C SER A 136 0.82 -6.39 -2.82
N MET A 137 0.85 -5.76 -3.98
CA MET A 137 2.04 -5.12 -4.54
C MET A 137 1.62 -3.96 -5.43
N GLY A 138 2.24 -2.80 -5.25
CA GLY A 138 2.11 -1.65 -6.12
C GLY A 138 3.47 -1.22 -6.63
N VAL A 139 3.60 -1.00 -7.94
CA VAL A 139 4.81 -0.49 -8.61
C VAL A 139 4.42 0.73 -9.42
N TYR A 140 5.06 1.85 -9.17
CA TYR A 140 4.86 3.10 -9.88
C TYR A 140 6.15 3.58 -10.54
N GLU A 141 6.09 3.79 -11.84
CA GLU A 141 7.16 4.41 -12.63
C GLU A 141 6.74 5.86 -12.95
N PRO A 142 7.48 6.87 -12.45
CA PRO A 142 7.03 8.27 -12.51
C PRO A 142 7.24 8.97 -13.84
N GLU A 143 8.15 8.52 -14.71
CA GLU A 143 8.44 9.20 -15.97
C GLU A 143 7.36 8.93 -17.03
N GLU A 144 6.77 7.73 -17.01
CA GLU A 144 5.69 7.32 -17.90
C GLU A 144 4.31 7.37 -17.24
N ASP A 145 4.24 7.82 -15.95
CA ASP A 145 3.03 7.79 -15.13
C ASP A 145 2.37 6.41 -15.10
N LEU A 146 3.18 5.36 -15.03
CA LEU A 146 2.75 3.98 -15.07
C LEU A 146 2.56 3.43 -13.66
N TYR A 147 1.35 3.02 -13.32
CA TYR A 147 1.05 2.37 -12.05
C TYR A 147 0.47 0.97 -12.26
N VAL A 148 1.15 -0.03 -11.74
CA VAL A 148 0.70 -1.42 -11.71
C VAL A 148 0.40 -1.82 -10.28
N ILE A 149 -0.81 -2.32 -10.01
CA ILE A 149 -1.25 -2.74 -8.69
C ILE A 149 -1.85 -4.14 -8.73
N GLY A 150 -1.39 -5.02 -7.86
CA GLY A 150 -1.90 -6.36 -7.66
C GLY A 150 -2.41 -6.56 -6.23
N LEU A 151 -3.65 -7.03 -6.08
CA LEU A 151 -4.26 -7.40 -4.81
C LEU A 151 -4.69 -8.86 -4.86
N SER A 152 -4.39 -9.62 -3.83
CA SER A 152 -4.80 -11.02 -3.70
C SER A 152 -5.43 -11.28 -2.35
N ASN A 153 -6.53 -12.03 -2.35
CA ASN A 153 -7.16 -12.56 -1.16
C ASN A 153 -6.77 -14.03 -0.87
N CYS A 154 -5.62 -14.46 -1.39
CA CYS A 154 -4.92 -15.69 -0.98
C CYS A 154 -3.43 -15.40 -0.80
N ASP A 155 -2.85 -15.83 0.31
CA ASP A 155 -1.40 -15.78 0.53
C ASP A 155 -0.62 -16.80 -0.32
N CYS A 156 -1.33 -17.69 -1.00
CA CYS A 156 -0.81 -18.64 -1.99
C CYS A 156 -0.37 -17.99 -3.31
N ASN A 157 -0.84 -16.79 -3.60
CA ASN A 157 -0.48 -16.05 -4.81
C ASN A 157 0.77 -15.18 -4.57
N SER A 158 1.41 -14.75 -5.64
CA SER A 158 2.54 -13.82 -5.59
C SER A 158 2.24 -12.54 -6.38
N PRO A 159 1.43 -11.61 -5.83
CA PRO A 159 1.20 -10.33 -6.48
C PRO A 159 2.50 -9.59 -6.77
N THR A 160 3.51 -9.70 -5.90
CA THR A 160 4.83 -9.11 -6.12
C THR A 160 5.41 -9.56 -7.44
N THR A 161 5.56 -10.88 -7.67
CA THR A 161 6.13 -11.41 -8.91
C THR A 161 5.33 -10.99 -10.14
N ILE A 162 4.00 -11.09 -10.08
CA ILE A 162 3.12 -10.78 -11.20
C ILE A 162 3.16 -9.27 -11.51
N THR A 163 3.02 -8.43 -10.49
CA THR A 163 2.97 -6.97 -10.66
C THR A 163 4.30 -6.42 -11.16
N THR A 164 5.42 -6.90 -10.60
CA THR A 164 6.76 -6.49 -11.05
C THR A 164 7.02 -6.95 -12.49
N ALA A 165 6.64 -8.19 -12.86
CA ALA A 165 6.80 -8.66 -14.23
C ALA A 165 5.97 -7.84 -15.23
N ILE A 166 4.74 -7.48 -14.90
CA ILE A 166 3.90 -6.62 -15.75
C ILE A 166 4.52 -5.23 -15.87
N ALA A 167 4.98 -4.63 -14.76
CA ALA A 167 5.64 -3.33 -14.79
C ALA A 167 6.89 -3.37 -15.69
N SER A 168 7.74 -4.38 -15.52
CA SER A 168 8.94 -4.58 -16.35
C SER A 168 8.65 -4.72 -17.85
N LEU A 169 7.53 -5.33 -18.21
CA LEU A 169 7.11 -5.45 -19.63
C LEU A 169 6.63 -4.11 -20.21
N LEU A 170 6.03 -3.25 -19.39
CA LEU A 170 5.42 -1.99 -19.83
C LEU A 170 6.39 -0.80 -19.78
N ILE A 171 7.39 -0.82 -18.89
CA ILE A 171 8.43 0.21 -18.80
C ILE A 171 9.34 0.12 -20.05
N ASN A 172 9.55 1.23 -20.73
CA ASN A 172 10.40 1.34 -21.92
C ASN A 172 11.86 1.69 -21.58
#